data_8d1feefcc705ebd8ea755e800994a7d4
#
_entry.id   8d1feefcc705ebd8ea755e800994a7d4
#
_cell.length_a   1.000
_cell.length_b   1.000
_cell.length_c   1.000
_cell.angle_alpha   90.00
_cell.angle_beta   90.00
_cell.angle_gamma   90.00
#
_symmetry.space_group_name_H-M   'P 1'
#
loop_
_entity.id
_entity.type
_entity.pdbx_description
1 polymer ?
#
loop_
_entity_poly.entity_id
_entity_poly.type
_entity_poly.pdbx_seq_one_letter_code
_entity_poly.pdbx_strand_id
1 'polypeptide(L)'
;RLSVHQVAVFPWGERRAIATGLPQGHPLSPGNFAAGAWLHQRQCFQKCEEAGNPIRPLVTVNVADDNLFSAELLPALRYLDARLSTAEEFGIFTNAGKSRIHVSKDLLEVKRDIATLVVEEAFSPELNNFTVAPTRELVCMQVPVGDRETEAKFMADRIAETHETRKALEGLSYPQAEYFVLKRCLGFAKMSWLLRVGRHAAEGDLDPTSSVADRDDSNILQALSRILEIEPGQAERNPTKSLISLSVRRGGLGVRLSQDHHLIARTAALHLSIPTLTRISESFRGDQWLAPWRQLYDSSR
;
A
#
# COMPACT_ATOMS: atom_id res chain seq x y z
N ARG A 1 15.37 -26.84 -10.89
CA ARG A 1 14.82 -26.13 -12.08
C ARG A 1 13.53 -26.82 -12.50
N LEU A 2 12.39 -26.27 -12.18
CA LEU A 2 11.10 -26.66 -12.75
C LEU A 2 11.03 -26.02 -14.15
N SER A 3 11.53 -26.71 -15.16
CA SER A 3 11.34 -26.29 -16.55
C SER A 3 9.95 -26.72 -17.01
N VAL A 4 8.95 -26.00 -16.60
CA VAL A 4 7.64 -26.08 -17.23
C VAL A 4 7.69 -25.15 -18.44
N HIS A 5 7.64 -25.71 -19.64
CA HIS A 5 7.51 -24.93 -20.86
C HIS A 5 6.11 -24.28 -20.86
N GLN A 6 6.02 -23.09 -20.30
CA GLN A 6 4.79 -22.32 -20.29
C GLN A 6 4.74 -21.46 -21.56
N VAL A 7 3.61 -21.49 -22.23
CA VAL A 7 3.35 -20.69 -23.43
C VAL A 7 2.21 -19.73 -23.12
N ALA A 8 2.50 -18.44 -23.15
CA ALA A 8 1.44 -17.42 -23.13
C ALA A 8 0.79 -17.36 -24.52
N VAL A 9 -0.54 -17.49 -24.56
CA VAL A 9 -1.34 -17.31 -25.77
C VAL A 9 -2.08 -16.00 -25.67
N PHE A 10 -1.80 -15.07 -26.55
CA PHE A 10 -2.46 -13.76 -26.59
C PHE A 10 -3.79 -13.85 -27.36
N PRO A 11 -4.76 -12.97 -27.10
CA PRO A 11 -6.07 -12.98 -27.77
C PRO A 11 -6.00 -12.92 -29.31
N TRP A 12 -4.92 -12.38 -29.86
CA TRP A 12 -4.63 -12.31 -31.30
C TRP A 12 -3.90 -13.53 -31.86
N GLY A 13 -3.81 -14.64 -31.07
CA GLY A 13 -3.25 -15.92 -31.51
C GLY A 13 -1.73 -16.06 -31.40
N GLU A 14 -1.01 -15.02 -31.02
CA GLU A 14 0.45 -15.10 -30.82
C GLU A 14 0.76 -16.00 -29.60
N ARG A 15 1.81 -16.83 -29.75
CA ARG A 15 2.30 -17.71 -28.69
C ARG A 15 3.71 -17.32 -28.33
N ARG A 16 3.97 -17.03 -27.06
CA ARG A 16 5.34 -16.77 -26.56
C ARG A 16 5.67 -17.72 -25.43
N ALA A 17 6.85 -18.35 -25.50
CA ALA A 17 7.36 -19.16 -24.42
C ALA A 17 7.69 -18.27 -23.21
N ILE A 18 7.22 -18.65 -22.04
CA ILE A 18 7.58 -18.01 -20.77
C ILE A 18 8.84 -18.71 -20.27
N ALA A 19 10.00 -18.08 -20.45
CA ALA A 19 11.28 -18.65 -20.05
C ALA A 19 11.53 -18.55 -18.53
N THR A 20 11.01 -17.52 -17.89
CA THR A 20 11.19 -17.25 -16.45
C THR A 20 9.93 -16.64 -15.85
N GLY A 21 9.76 -16.86 -14.54
CA GLY A 21 8.63 -16.30 -13.77
C GLY A 21 7.42 -17.22 -13.71
N LEU A 22 6.35 -16.71 -13.11
CA LEU A 22 5.08 -17.40 -12.94
C LEU A 22 3.98 -16.64 -13.69
N PRO A 23 3.03 -17.36 -14.33
CA PRO A 23 1.95 -16.70 -15.06
C PRO A 23 1.10 -15.87 -14.13
N GLN A 24 0.89 -14.61 -14.49
CA GLN A 24 -0.05 -13.75 -13.76
C GLN A 24 -1.47 -14.31 -13.89
N GLY A 25 -2.19 -14.39 -12.75
CA GLY A 25 -3.55 -14.92 -12.70
C GLY A 25 -3.66 -16.44 -12.57
N HIS A 26 -2.55 -17.21 -12.62
CA HIS A 26 -2.61 -18.64 -12.34
C HIS A 26 -2.81 -18.88 -10.83
N PRO A 27 -3.74 -19.76 -10.41
CA PRO A 27 -4.08 -19.96 -9.00
C PRO A 27 -2.93 -20.32 -8.06
N LEU A 28 -1.94 -21.06 -8.58
CA LEU A 28 -0.76 -21.49 -7.80
C LEU A 28 0.39 -20.48 -7.82
N SER A 29 0.34 -19.45 -8.68
CA SER A 29 1.43 -18.49 -8.81
C SER A 29 1.74 -17.72 -7.51
N PRO A 30 0.74 -17.24 -6.74
CA PRO A 30 1.04 -16.56 -5.48
C PRO A 30 1.75 -17.46 -4.46
N GLY A 31 1.30 -18.71 -4.32
CA GLY A 31 1.91 -19.68 -3.41
C GLY A 31 3.35 -20.06 -3.80
N ASN A 32 3.56 -20.32 -5.08
CA ASN A 32 4.89 -20.65 -5.61
C ASN A 32 5.86 -19.48 -5.50
N PHE A 33 5.38 -18.25 -5.80
CA PHE A 33 6.17 -17.05 -5.63
C PHE A 33 6.54 -16.84 -4.16
N ALA A 34 5.57 -16.94 -3.23
CA ALA A 34 5.82 -16.80 -1.80
C ALA A 34 6.84 -17.82 -1.27
N ALA A 35 6.75 -19.07 -1.72
CA ALA A 35 7.71 -20.11 -1.37
C ALA A 35 9.12 -19.79 -1.91
N GLY A 36 9.23 -19.35 -3.16
CA GLY A 36 10.49 -18.91 -3.77
C GLY A 36 11.10 -17.70 -3.04
N ALA A 37 10.29 -16.70 -2.75
CA ALA A 37 10.73 -15.50 -2.03
C ALA A 37 11.19 -15.84 -0.60
N TRP A 38 10.51 -16.75 0.10
CA TRP A 38 10.90 -17.22 1.43
C TRP A 38 12.23 -17.99 1.39
N LEU A 39 12.40 -18.90 0.43
CA LEU A 39 13.64 -19.65 0.27
C LEU A 39 14.82 -18.72 -0.04
N HIS A 40 14.63 -17.76 -0.95
CA HIS A 40 15.62 -16.74 -1.28
C HIS A 40 16.02 -15.92 -0.04
N GLN A 41 15.04 -15.45 0.72
CA GLN A 41 15.29 -14.71 1.96
C GLN A 41 16.08 -15.55 2.97
N ARG A 42 15.70 -16.82 3.18
CA ARG A 42 16.41 -17.74 4.06
C ARG A 42 17.86 -17.91 3.64
N GLN A 43 18.12 -18.06 2.35
CA GLN A 43 19.50 -18.20 1.83
C GLN A 43 20.30 -16.91 2.03
N CYS A 44 19.70 -15.74 1.86
CA CYS A 44 20.37 -14.47 2.17
C CYS A 44 20.82 -14.40 3.64
N PHE A 45 19.96 -14.78 4.57
CA PHE A 45 20.34 -14.85 6.00
C PHE A 45 21.43 -15.88 6.25
N GLN A 46 21.35 -17.07 5.66
CA GLN A 46 22.35 -18.11 5.79
C GLN A 46 23.73 -17.64 5.28
N LYS A 47 23.79 -16.98 4.11
CA LYS A 47 25.03 -16.37 3.61
C LYS A 47 25.65 -15.38 4.58
N CYS A 48 24.83 -14.54 5.17
CA CYS A 48 25.32 -13.57 6.17
C CYS A 48 25.84 -14.28 7.43
N GLU A 49 25.20 -15.36 7.86
CA GLU A 49 25.62 -16.19 8.99
C GLU A 49 26.95 -16.90 8.72
N GLU A 50 27.09 -17.53 7.54
CA GLU A 50 28.32 -18.20 7.09
C GLU A 50 29.51 -17.25 6.96
N ALA A 51 29.24 -15.99 6.60
CA ALA A 51 30.25 -14.92 6.63
C ALA A 51 30.60 -14.40 8.04
N GLY A 52 30.08 -15.03 9.10
CA GLY A 52 30.31 -14.63 10.49
C GLY A 52 29.53 -13.39 10.91
N ASN A 53 28.53 -12.97 10.15
CA ASN A 53 27.78 -11.75 10.35
C ASN A 53 26.27 -12.05 10.46
N PRO A 54 25.81 -12.70 11.53
CA PRO A 54 24.39 -13.01 11.69
C PRO A 54 23.56 -11.74 11.73
N ILE A 55 22.57 -11.64 10.85
CA ILE A 55 21.68 -10.50 10.78
C ILE A 55 20.44 -10.80 11.60
N ARG A 56 20.14 -9.92 12.56
CA ARG A 56 18.89 -9.93 13.31
C ARG A 56 18.06 -8.73 12.88
N PRO A 57 17.14 -8.88 11.91
CA PRO A 57 16.31 -7.77 11.48
C PRO A 57 15.36 -7.37 12.62
N LEU A 58 15.13 -6.07 12.77
CA LEU A 58 14.11 -5.55 13.67
C LEU A 58 12.71 -5.90 13.12
N VAL A 59 12.56 -5.79 11.81
CA VAL A 59 11.31 -6.13 11.10
C VAL A 59 11.66 -6.68 9.72
N THR A 60 10.98 -7.74 9.34
CA THR A 60 10.99 -8.25 7.96
C THR A 60 9.56 -8.57 7.55
N VAL A 61 9.11 -7.98 6.45
CA VAL A 61 7.78 -8.21 5.88
C VAL A 61 7.91 -8.47 4.38
N ASN A 62 7.34 -9.56 3.91
CA ASN A 62 7.23 -9.88 2.50
C ASN A 62 5.76 -9.92 2.12
N VAL A 63 5.36 -9.14 1.12
CA VAL A 63 4.02 -9.19 0.55
C VAL A 63 4.16 -9.20 -0.96
N ALA A 64 3.82 -10.30 -1.58
CA ALA A 64 4.03 -10.54 -3.00
C ALA A 64 5.49 -10.22 -3.42
N ASP A 65 5.70 -9.26 -4.30
CA ASP A 65 7.00 -8.79 -4.78
C ASP A 65 7.64 -7.71 -3.88
N ASP A 66 6.89 -7.14 -2.95
CA ASP A 66 7.39 -6.14 -2.01
C ASP A 66 8.08 -6.80 -0.81
N ASN A 67 9.31 -6.37 -0.52
CA ASN A 67 10.06 -6.77 0.65
C ASN A 67 10.45 -5.54 1.47
N LEU A 68 10.03 -5.51 2.73
CA LEU A 68 10.45 -4.52 3.71
C LEU A 68 11.40 -5.18 4.72
N PHE A 69 12.58 -4.60 4.86
CA PHE A 69 13.59 -5.05 5.80
C PHE A 69 14.08 -3.87 6.63
N SER A 70 14.12 -4.02 7.94
CA SER A 70 14.62 -3.00 8.86
C SER A 70 15.74 -3.57 9.72
N ALA A 71 16.90 -2.90 9.69
CA ALA A 71 18.08 -3.23 10.49
C ALA A 71 18.98 -2.00 10.62
N GLU A 72 20.09 -2.12 11.35
CA GLU A 72 21.19 -1.18 11.28
C GLU A 72 21.81 -1.16 9.88
N LEU A 73 22.53 -0.06 9.53
CA LEU A 73 22.99 0.18 8.17
C LEU A 73 23.85 -0.97 7.61
N LEU A 74 24.92 -1.34 8.32
CA LEU A 74 25.84 -2.36 7.83
C LEU A 74 25.17 -3.75 7.70
N PRO A 75 24.43 -4.26 8.68
CA PRO A 75 23.60 -5.47 8.50
C PRO A 75 22.61 -5.37 7.34
N ALA A 76 22.00 -4.21 7.12
CA ALA A 76 21.06 -4.03 6.00
C ALA A 76 21.79 -4.11 4.65
N LEU A 77 22.96 -3.51 4.51
CA LEU A 77 23.76 -3.58 3.29
C LEU A 77 24.25 -5.02 3.02
N ARG A 78 24.69 -5.75 4.03
CA ARG A 78 25.07 -7.16 3.92
C ARG A 78 23.93 -8.03 3.42
N TYR A 79 22.73 -7.82 3.95
CA TYR A 79 21.54 -8.50 3.48
C TYR A 79 21.20 -8.18 2.02
N LEU A 80 21.26 -6.90 1.64
CA LEU A 80 21.02 -6.47 0.26
C LEU A 80 22.07 -7.03 -0.70
N ASP A 81 23.34 -7.06 -0.31
CA ASP A 81 24.42 -7.66 -1.09
C ASP A 81 24.21 -9.17 -1.28
N ALA A 82 23.90 -9.90 -0.20
CA ALA A 82 23.53 -11.31 -0.28
C ALA A 82 22.32 -11.53 -1.21
N ARG A 83 21.34 -10.64 -1.18
CA ARG A 83 20.16 -10.69 -2.03
C ARG A 83 20.50 -10.47 -3.52
N LEU A 84 21.35 -9.50 -3.82
CA LEU A 84 21.82 -9.22 -5.18
C LEU A 84 22.64 -10.42 -5.72
N SER A 85 23.56 -10.95 -4.92
CA SER A 85 24.44 -12.04 -5.33
C SER A 85 23.75 -13.41 -5.50
N THR A 86 22.56 -13.60 -4.91
CA THR A 86 21.75 -14.83 -5.05
C THR A 86 20.57 -14.68 -6.01
N ALA A 87 20.33 -13.50 -6.54
CA ALA A 87 19.16 -13.16 -7.35
C ALA A 87 19.00 -14.09 -8.58
N GLU A 88 20.11 -14.36 -9.28
CA GLU A 88 20.13 -15.19 -10.48
C GLU A 88 19.73 -16.65 -10.20
N GLU A 89 20.18 -17.20 -9.07
CA GLU A 89 19.87 -18.56 -8.64
C GLU A 89 18.37 -18.79 -8.45
N PHE A 90 17.67 -17.78 -7.89
CA PHE A 90 16.24 -17.84 -7.63
C PHE A 90 15.38 -17.22 -8.72
N GLY A 91 15.97 -16.50 -9.67
CA GLY A 91 15.23 -15.71 -10.66
C GLY A 91 14.44 -14.56 -10.04
N ILE A 92 14.87 -14.06 -8.88
CA ILE A 92 14.22 -12.97 -8.12
C ILE A 92 15.16 -11.76 -8.10
N PHE A 93 14.98 -10.87 -9.06
CA PHE A 93 15.84 -9.70 -9.21
C PHE A 93 15.31 -8.50 -8.43
N THR A 94 16.21 -7.82 -7.72
CA THR A 94 15.89 -6.56 -7.05
C THR A 94 16.00 -5.40 -8.04
N ASN A 95 14.93 -4.64 -8.21
CA ASN A 95 14.95 -3.45 -9.05
C ASN A 95 15.46 -2.26 -8.22
N ALA A 96 16.75 -1.93 -8.33
CA ALA A 96 17.38 -0.83 -7.61
C ALA A 96 16.67 0.53 -7.85
N GLY A 97 16.19 0.79 -9.09
CA GLY A 97 15.49 2.03 -9.42
C GLY A 97 14.13 2.21 -8.74
N LYS A 98 13.51 1.11 -8.29
CA LYS A 98 12.24 1.11 -7.53
C LYS A 98 12.44 0.87 -6.04
N SER A 99 13.60 0.35 -5.64
CA SER A 99 13.93 0.07 -4.26
C SER A 99 14.52 1.29 -3.57
N ARG A 100 14.26 1.44 -2.28
CA ARG A 100 14.71 2.59 -1.50
C ARG A 100 15.30 2.16 -0.17
N ILE A 101 16.35 2.85 0.25
CA ILE A 101 16.91 2.75 1.59
C ILE A 101 16.43 3.95 2.38
N HIS A 102 15.57 3.73 3.36
CA HIS A 102 15.07 4.79 4.22
C HIS A 102 15.90 4.90 5.50
N VAL A 103 16.35 6.10 5.81
CA VAL A 103 17.27 6.37 6.92
C VAL A 103 16.76 7.48 7.82
N SER A 104 17.06 7.36 9.12
CA SER A 104 16.71 8.37 10.14
C SER A 104 17.81 9.42 10.37
N LYS A 105 18.98 9.23 9.77
CA LYS A 105 20.14 10.13 9.85
C LYS A 105 20.20 11.10 8.67
N ASP A 106 21.19 11.98 8.67
CA ASP A 106 21.47 12.87 7.55
C ASP A 106 21.74 12.08 6.27
N LEU A 107 21.07 12.47 5.18
CA LEU A 107 21.13 11.77 3.90
C LEU A 107 22.51 11.78 3.25
N LEU A 108 23.25 12.90 3.39
CA LEU A 108 24.57 13.05 2.77
C LEU A 108 25.60 12.23 3.52
N GLU A 109 25.47 12.17 4.85
CA GLU A 109 26.31 11.34 5.70
C GLU A 109 26.11 9.86 5.33
N VAL A 110 24.87 9.40 5.32
CA VAL A 110 24.56 7.99 5.02
C VAL A 110 24.95 7.60 3.59
N LYS A 111 24.78 8.47 2.60
CA LYS A 111 25.27 8.20 1.24
C LYS A 111 26.79 8.01 1.19
N ARG A 112 27.54 8.82 1.95
CA ARG A 112 28.99 8.63 2.10
C ARG A 112 29.34 7.33 2.77
N ASP A 113 28.64 7.01 3.87
CA ASP A 113 28.85 5.76 4.61
C ASP A 113 28.59 4.55 3.71
N ILE A 114 27.50 4.55 2.91
CA ILE A 114 27.21 3.49 1.95
C ILE A 114 28.35 3.36 0.93
N ALA A 115 28.79 4.45 0.33
CA ALA A 115 29.85 4.42 -0.67
C ALA A 115 31.19 3.89 -0.08
N THR A 116 31.50 4.28 1.15
CA THR A 116 32.67 3.81 1.88
C THR A 116 32.57 2.32 2.18
N LEU A 117 31.44 1.87 2.74
CA LEU A 117 31.20 0.46 3.09
C LEU A 117 31.17 -0.45 1.85
N VAL A 118 30.66 0.02 0.71
CA VAL A 118 30.70 -0.74 -0.55
C VAL A 118 32.14 -1.06 -0.95
N VAL A 119 33.07 -0.13 -0.74
CA VAL A 119 34.48 -0.35 -1.06
C VAL A 119 35.18 -1.21 0.02
N GLU A 120 35.02 -0.87 1.29
CA GLU A 120 35.69 -1.53 2.42
C GLU A 120 35.27 -3.00 2.59
N GLU A 121 33.99 -3.29 2.43
CA GLU A 121 33.43 -4.64 2.59
C GLU A 121 33.35 -5.41 1.25
N ALA A 122 33.84 -4.83 0.17
CA ALA A 122 33.80 -5.39 -1.19
C ALA A 122 32.38 -5.80 -1.63
N PHE A 123 31.37 -5.02 -1.26
CA PHE A 123 29.99 -5.25 -1.68
C PHE A 123 29.76 -4.98 -3.16
N SER A 124 28.66 -5.48 -3.69
CA SER A 124 28.25 -5.20 -5.06
C SER A 124 28.13 -3.69 -5.31
N PRO A 125 28.75 -3.15 -6.37
CA PRO A 125 28.61 -1.75 -6.77
C PRO A 125 27.16 -1.32 -7.03
N GLU A 126 26.27 -2.28 -7.29
CA GLU A 126 24.84 -2.04 -7.51
C GLU A 126 24.15 -1.40 -6.29
N LEU A 127 24.72 -1.57 -5.07
CA LEU A 127 24.19 -0.93 -3.87
C LEU A 127 24.20 0.59 -3.96
N ASN A 128 25.12 1.19 -4.71
CA ASN A 128 25.15 2.64 -4.95
C ASN A 128 23.98 3.14 -5.81
N ASN A 129 23.29 2.25 -6.50
CA ASN A 129 22.16 2.60 -7.36
C ASN A 129 20.83 2.72 -6.59
N PHE A 130 20.80 2.32 -5.32
CA PHE A 130 19.61 2.46 -4.51
C PHE A 130 19.36 3.93 -4.15
N THR A 131 18.09 4.34 -4.23
CA THR A 131 17.69 5.67 -3.78
C THR A 131 17.69 5.72 -2.25
N VAL A 132 18.48 6.62 -1.66
CA VAL A 132 18.46 6.89 -0.22
C VAL A 132 17.49 8.03 0.07
N ALA A 133 16.55 7.80 0.98
CA ALA A 133 15.49 8.74 1.35
C ALA A 133 15.34 8.83 2.89
N PRO A 134 14.84 9.92 3.44
CA PRO A 134 14.58 10.01 4.88
C PRO A 134 13.41 9.10 5.27
N THR A 135 13.48 8.51 6.47
CA THR A 135 12.41 7.64 7.00
C THR A 135 11.06 8.36 7.07
N ARG A 136 11.06 9.68 7.28
CA ARG A 136 9.82 10.49 7.28
C ARG A 136 9.03 10.41 5.97
N GLU A 137 9.67 10.07 4.85
CA GLU A 137 9.04 9.94 3.52
C GLU A 137 8.70 8.48 3.16
N LEU A 138 8.75 7.57 4.13
CA LEU A 138 8.50 6.16 3.87
C LEU A 138 7.04 5.92 3.45
N VAL A 139 6.87 5.37 2.27
CA VAL A 139 5.60 4.80 1.80
C VAL A 139 5.81 3.31 1.58
N CYS A 140 5.09 2.48 2.33
CA CYS A 140 5.18 1.03 2.25
C CYS A 140 3.83 0.47 1.79
N MET A 141 3.80 -0.32 0.71
CA MET A 141 2.57 -0.94 0.18
C MET A 141 1.42 0.06 -0.02
N GLN A 142 1.73 1.21 -0.61
CA GLN A 142 0.77 2.30 -0.80
C GLN A 142 0.22 2.89 0.52
N VAL A 143 0.95 2.73 1.63
CA VAL A 143 0.63 3.30 2.93
C VAL A 143 1.76 4.22 3.35
N PRO A 144 1.50 5.49 3.64
CA PRO A 144 2.49 6.38 4.21
C PRO A 144 2.77 5.94 5.66
N VAL A 145 4.04 5.71 5.98
CA VAL A 145 4.53 5.32 7.31
C VAL A 145 5.41 6.44 7.90
N GLY A 146 5.59 7.50 7.15
CA GLY A 146 6.41 8.65 7.49
C GLY A 146 5.84 9.55 8.60
N ASP A 147 6.18 10.82 8.53
CA ASP A 147 5.60 11.83 9.41
C ASP A 147 4.19 12.26 8.95
N ARG A 148 3.54 13.12 9.76
CA ARG A 148 2.18 13.62 9.48
C ARG A 148 2.10 14.43 8.19
N GLU A 149 3.13 15.20 7.88
CA GLU A 149 3.16 16.04 6.69
C GLU A 149 3.20 15.17 5.43
N THR A 150 4.07 14.15 5.44
CA THR A 150 4.16 13.14 4.36
C THR A 150 2.83 12.38 4.19
N GLU A 151 2.20 11.99 5.30
CA GLU A 151 0.90 11.32 5.26
C GLU A 151 -0.18 12.22 4.67
N ALA A 152 -0.29 13.45 5.14
CA ALA A 152 -1.27 14.43 4.66
C ALA A 152 -1.08 14.72 3.16
N LYS A 153 0.17 14.91 2.73
CA LYS A 153 0.51 15.10 1.31
C LYS A 153 0.12 13.88 0.48
N PHE A 154 0.53 12.68 0.93
CA PHE A 154 0.19 11.44 0.22
C PHE A 154 -1.32 11.28 0.05
N MET A 155 -2.10 11.53 1.12
CA MET A 155 -3.56 11.46 1.08
C MET A 155 -4.15 12.50 0.12
N ALA A 156 -3.64 13.73 0.15
CA ALA A 156 -4.09 14.79 -0.75
C ALA A 156 -3.81 14.45 -2.23
N ASP A 157 -2.62 13.93 -2.53
CA ASP A 157 -2.22 13.50 -3.87
C ASP A 157 -3.13 12.36 -4.38
N ARG A 158 -3.47 11.40 -3.53
CA ARG A 158 -4.39 10.31 -3.89
C ARG A 158 -5.82 10.77 -4.13
N ILE A 159 -6.30 11.74 -3.36
CA ILE A 159 -7.62 12.36 -3.60
C ILE A 159 -7.60 13.08 -4.96
N ALA A 160 -6.56 13.86 -5.24
CA ALA A 160 -6.42 14.59 -6.50
C ALA A 160 -6.38 13.64 -7.69
N GLU A 161 -5.54 12.58 -7.63
CA GLU A 161 -5.47 11.53 -8.67
C GLU A 161 -6.84 10.87 -8.92
N THR A 162 -7.55 10.55 -7.83
CA THR A 162 -8.87 9.93 -7.92
C THR A 162 -9.91 10.89 -8.49
N HIS A 163 -9.83 12.18 -8.15
CA HIS A 163 -10.69 13.22 -8.70
C HIS A 163 -10.50 13.39 -10.20
N GLU A 164 -9.25 13.48 -10.67
CA GLU A 164 -8.95 13.53 -12.13
C GLU A 164 -9.45 12.28 -12.85
N THR A 165 -9.33 11.10 -12.25
CA THR A 165 -9.88 9.87 -12.81
C THR A 165 -11.42 9.93 -12.90
N ARG A 166 -12.10 10.54 -11.92
CA ARG A 166 -13.56 10.76 -11.95
C ARG A 166 -13.96 11.77 -13.02
N LYS A 167 -13.19 12.82 -13.22
CA LYS A 167 -13.43 13.76 -14.33
C LYS A 167 -13.34 13.09 -15.69
N ALA A 168 -12.43 12.14 -15.86
CA ALA A 168 -12.33 11.39 -17.11
C ALA A 168 -13.60 10.59 -17.47
N LEU A 169 -14.50 10.32 -16.49
CA LEU A 169 -15.81 9.72 -16.78
C LEU A 169 -16.68 10.58 -17.70
N GLU A 170 -16.50 11.90 -17.67
CA GLU A 170 -17.24 12.84 -18.54
C GLU A 170 -17.08 12.51 -20.02
N GLY A 171 -15.96 11.89 -20.39
CA GLY A 171 -15.70 11.42 -21.75
C GLY A 171 -16.56 10.24 -22.21
N LEU A 172 -17.24 9.53 -21.30
CA LEU A 172 -18.10 8.41 -21.67
C LEU A 172 -19.40 8.86 -22.33
N SER A 173 -19.88 10.08 -22.02
CA SER A 173 -21.14 10.65 -22.53
C SER A 173 -22.35 9.75 -22.40
N TYR A 174 -22.32 8.83 -21.41
CA TYR A 174 -23.37 7.86 -21.15
C TYR A 174 -23.63 7.76 -19.64
N PRO A 175 -24.62 8.52 -19.10
CA PRO A 175 -24.83 8.69 -17.65
C PRO A 175 -24.96 7.39 -16.84
N GLN A 176 -25.58 6.37 -17.41
CA GLN A 176 -25.74 5.08 -16.73
C GLN A 176 -24.40 4.35 -16.55
N ALA A 177 -23.54 4.38 -17.57
CA ALA A 177 -22.20 3.81 -17.50
C ALA A 177 -21.32 4.59 -16.55
N GLU A 178 -21.37 5.93 -16.60
CA GLU A 178 -20.66 6.82 -15.66
C GLU A 178 -21.07 6.53 -14.22
N TYR A 179 -22.35 6.47 -13.94
CA TYR A 179 -22.87 6.11 -12.62
C TYR A 179 -22.39 4.73 -12.15
N PHE A 180 -22.44 3.72 -13.04
CA PHE A 180 -22.01 2.37 -12.70
C PHE A 180 -20.53 2.32 -12.34
N VAL A 181 -19.67 2.94 -13.16
CA VAL A 181 -18.22 2.99 -12.93
C VAL A 181 -17.90 3.80 -11.66
N LEU A 182 -18.55 4.96 -11.47
CA LEU A 182 -18.41 5.76 -10.26
C LEU A 182 -18.75 4.94 -9.03
N LYS A 183 -19.91 4.30 -9.02
CA LYS A 183 -20.39 3.52 -7.86
C LYS A 183 -19.52 2.31 -7.55
N ARG A 184 -19.03 1.59 -8.56
CA ARG A 184 -18.35 0.30 -8.39
C ARG A 184 -16.83 0.41 -8.29
N CYS A 185 -16.24 1.34 -9.02
CA CYS A 185 -14.79 1.42 -9.21
C CYS A 185 -14.16 2.67 -8.61
N LEU A 186 -14.81 3.82 -8.77
CA LEU A 186 -14.23 5.13 -8.43
C LEU A 186 -14.86 5.81 -7.22
N GLY A 187 -15.85 5.20 -6.57
CA GLY A 187 -16.41 5.64 -5.29
C GLY A 187 -15.57 5.17 -4.12
N PHE A 188 -16.22 4.91 -3.00
CA PHE A 188 -15.61 4.41 -1.76
C PHE A 188 -14.59 3.27 -1.96
N ALA A 189 -14.81 2.38 -2.94
CA ALA A 189 -13.91 1.26 -3.21
C ALA A 189 -12.46 1.73 -3.49
N LYS A 190 -12.29 2.85 -4.18
CA LYS A 190 -10.96 3.41 -4.53
C LYS A 190 -10.21 3.92 -3.29
N MET A 191 -10.93 4.49 -2.32
CA MET A 191 -10.35 5.05 -1.09
C MET A 191 -10.34 4.07 0.08
N SER A 192 -11.05 2.95 -0.02
CA SER A 192 -11.26 2.02 1.11
C SER A 192 -9.96 1.48 1.72
N TRP A 193 -8.90 1.29 0.92
CA TRP A 193 -7.61 0.87 1.43
C TRP A 193 -6.97 1.96 2.30
N LEU A 194 -6.90 3.19 1.82
CA LEU A 194 -6.34 4.32 2.57
C LEU A 194 -7.09 4.57 3.88
N LEU A 195 -8.42 4.50 3.84
CA LEU A 195 -9.27 4.66 5.03
C LEU A 195 -9.07 3.55 6.07
N ARG A 196 -8.63 2.37 5.66
CA ARG A 196 -8.29 1.27 6.57
C ARG A 196 -6.94 1.42 7.24
N VAL A 197 -5.96 1.97 6.55
CA VAL A 197 -4.55 1.95 6.96
C VAL A 197 -4.01 3.32 7.36
N GLY A 198 -4.69 4.41 7.04
CA GLY A 198 -4.29 5.78 7.41
C GLY A 198 -4.07 5.92 8.92
N ARG A 199 -3.16 6.79 9.31
CA ARG A 199 -2.74 6.99 10.70
C ARG A 199 -3.84 7.68 11.51
N HIS A 200 -3.86 7.39 12.80
CA HIS A 200 -4.67 8.11 13.77
C HIS A 200 -4.16 9.49 14.08
N ALA A 201 -5.10 10.41 14.28
CA ALA A 201 -4.83 11.56 15.12
C ALA A 201 -4.57 11.11 16.57
N ALA A 202 -3.55 11.66 17.21
CA ALA A 202 -3.42 11.56 18.66
C ALA A 202 -4.61 12.30 19.32
N GLU A 203 -4.92 11.95 20.58
CA GLU A 203 -5.96 12.63 21.35
C GLU A 203 -5.85 14.15 21.19
N GLY A 204 -6.95 14.80 20.78
CA GLY A 204 -7.03 16.25 20.59
C GLY A 204 -6.79 16.75 19.16
N ASP A 205 -6.37 15.93 18.23
CA ASP A 205 -6.20 16.31 16.81
C ASP A 205 -7.42 15.87 15.98
N LEU A 206 -7.80 16.69 15.01
CA LEU A 206 -8.76 16.28 13.98
C LEU A 206 -8.21 15.03 13.25
N ASP A 207 -9.05 14.01 13.18
CA ASP A 207 -8.72 12.79 12.45
C ASP A 207 -8.42 13.11 10.97
N PRO A 208 -7.18 12.98 10.50
CA PRO A 208 -6.85 13.29 9.12
C PRO A 208 -7.62 12.41 8.12
N THR A 209 -8.06 11.21 8.54
CA THR A 209 -8.89 10.35 7.69
C THR A 209 -10.30 10.88 7.53
N SER A 210 -10.84 11.61 8.50
CA SER A 210 -12.14 12.27 8.39
C SER A 210 -12.11 13.38 7.34
N SER A 211 -11.10 14.25 7.34
CA SER A 211 -10.96 15.30 6.33
C SER A 211 -10.74 14.74 4.91
N VAL A 212 -10.04 13.61 4.80
CA VAL A 212 -9.87 12.87 3.55
C VAL A 212 -11.19 12.29 3.07
N ALA A 213 -11.96 11.68 3.98
CA ALA A 213 -13.28 11.14 3.68
C ALA A 213 -14.25 12.21 3.20
N ASP A 214 -14.26 13.39 3.85
CA ASP A 214 -15.10 14.52 3.45
C ASP A 214 -14.77 15.02 2.04
N ARG A 215 -13.49 15.19 1.72
CA ARG A 215 -13.06 15.62 0.38
C ARG A 215 -13.40 14.59 -0.68
N ASP A 216 -13.22 13.31 -0.37
CA ASP A 216 -13.57 12.22 -1.29
C ASP A 216 -15.08 12.22 -1.57
N ASP A 217 -15.90 12.38 -0.51
CA ASP A 217 -17.35 12.44 -0.63
C ASP A 217 -17.81 13.64 -1.43
N SER A 218 -17.25 14.83 -1.20
CA SER A 218 -17.55 16.03 -2.00
C SER A 218 -17.25 15.79 -3.48
N ASN A 219 -16.13 15.16 -3.81
CA ASN A 219 -15.78 14.82 -5.20
C ASN A 219 -16.75 13.80 -5.81
N ILE A 220 -17.20 12.80 -5.03
CA ILE A 220 -18.19 11.81 -5.47
C ILE A 220 -19.55 12.51 -5.72
N LEU A 221 -19.98 13.35 -4.80
CA LEU A 221 -21.25 14.06 -4.88
C LEU A 221 -21.26 15.07 -6.03
N GLN A 222 -20.13 15.72 -6.31
CA GLN A 222 -19.99 16.59 -7.48
C GLN A 222 -20.14 15.82 -8.80
N ALA A 223 -19.47 14.66 -8.92
CA ALA A 223 -19.62 13.81 -10.10
C ALA A 223 -21.06 13.32 -10.26
N LEU A 224 -21.73 12.96 -9.15
CA LEU A 224 -23.14 12.55 -9.17
C LEU A 224 -24.07 13.69 -9.55
N SER A 225 -23.83 14.92 -9.08
CA SER A 225 -24.64 16.09 -9.47
C SER A 225 -24.65 16.27 -10.98
N ARG A 226 -23.49 16.12 -11.62
CA ARG A 226 -23.39 16.16 -13.07
C ARG A 226 -24.14 15.02 -13.76
N ILE A 227 -23.91 13.76 -13.32
CA ILE A 227 -24.54 12.57 -13.90
C ILE A 227 -26.08 12.62 -13.79
N LEU A 228 -26.58 13.17 -12.69
CA LEU A 228 -28.02 13.27 -12.41
C LEU A 228 -28.64 14.56 -12.91
N GLU A 229 -27.84 15.47 -13.51
CA GLU A 229 -28.27 16.78 -14.00
C GLU A 229 -29.00 17.62 -12.93
N ILE A 230 -28.50 17.55 -11.67
CA ILE A 230 -29.00 18.35 -10.57
C ILE A 230 -28.08 19.53 -10.28
N GLU A 231 -28.64 20.60 -9.67
CA GLU A 231 -27.91 21.81 -9.34
C GLU A 231 -26.65 21.51 -8.47
N PRO A 232 -25.52 22.19 -8.75
CA PRO A 232 -24.31 22.07 -7.94
C PRO A 232 -24.60 22.26 -6.45
N GLY A 233 -24.07 21.36 -5.62
CA GLY A 233 -24.27 21.34 -4.18
C GLY A 233 -25.63 20.77 -3.71
N GLN A 234 -26.56 20.47 -4.61
CA GLN A 234 -27.83 19.84 -4.23
C GLN A 234 -27.59 18.40 -3.73
N ALA A 235 -26.64 17.66 -4.31
CA ALA A 235 -26.28 16.32 -3.86
C ALA A 235 -25.73 16.28 -2.43
N GLU A 236 -25.14 17.36 -1.96
CA GLU A 236 -24.59 17.49 -0.60
C GLU A 236 -25.64 17.79 0.45
N ARG A 237 -26.83 18.23 0.05
CA ARG A 237 -27.92 18.61 0.95
C ARG A 237 -28.78 17.43 1.35
N ASN A 238 -29.23 17.40 2.60
CA ASN A 238 -30.32 16.53 2.99
C ASN A 238 -31.66 17.07 2.41
N PRO A 239 -32.56 16.20 1.92
CA PRO A 239 -32.53 14.73 1.95
C PRO A 239 -31.78 14.05 0.79
N THR A 240 -31.27 14.81 -0.19
CA THR A 240 -30.64 14.24 -1.40
C THR A 240 -29.44 13.35 -1.08
N LYS A 241 -28.54 13.82 -0.19
CA LYS A 241 -27.37 13.04 0.26
C LYS A 241 -27.81 11.70 0.86
N SER A 242 -28.86 11.71 1.69
CA SER A 242 -29.39 10.50 2.31
C SER A 242 -29.99 9.53 1.26
N LEU A 243 -30.65 10.06 0.23
CA LEU A 243 -31.19 9.25 -0.87
C LEU A 243 -30.07 8.64 -1.73
N ILE A 244 -29.00 9.37 -1.96
CA ILE A 244 -27.82 8.90 -2.68
C ILE A 244 -27.18 7.71 -1.95
N SER A 245 -27.00 7.79 -0.64
CA SER A 245 -26.35 6.74 0.16
C SER A 245 -27.29 5.57 0.49
N LEU A 246 -28.60 5.79 0.52
CA LEU A 246 -29.58 4.76 0.81
C LEU A 246 -29.45 3.60 -0.20
N SER A 247 -29.57 2.37 0.31
CA SER A 247 -29.46 1.18 -0.55
C SER A 247 -30.53 1.14 -1.64
N VAL A 248 -30.20 0.56 -2.81
CA VAL A 248 -31.15 0.42 -3.93
C VAL A 248 -32.42 -0.31 -3.52
N ARG A 249 -32.34 -1.29 -2.62
CA ARG A 249 -33.51 -2.01 -2.08
C ARG A 249 -34.48 -1.11 -1.34
N ARG A 250 -34.02 0.03 -0.82
CA ARG A 250 -34.80 1.04 -0.10
C ARG A 250 -35.13 2.27 -0.96
N GLY A 251 -34.94 2.16 -2.28
CA GLY A 251 -35.25 3.23 -3.23
C GLY A 251 -34.15 4.28 -3.40
N GLY A 252 -32.96 4.08 -2.82
CA GLY A 252 -31.83 4.98 -3.01
C GLY A 252 -30.91 4.58 -4.16
N LEU A 253 -29.82 5.33 -4.37
CA LEU A 253 -28.84 5.06 -5.39
C LEU A 253 -27.78 4.04 -4.92
N GLY A 254 -27.61 3.83 -3.62
CA GLY A 254 -26.66 2.89 -3.03
C GLY A 254 -25.21 3.25 -3.30
N VAL A 255 -24.90 4.54 -3.39
CA VAL A 255 -23.54 5.03 -3.47
C VAL A 255 -22.99 5.09 -2.05
N ARG A 256 -21.86 4.43 -1.81
CA ARG A 256 -21.22 4.45 -0.51
C ARG A 256 -20.37 5.71 -0.39
N LEU A 257 -20.59 6.44 0.70
CA LEU A 257 -19.80 7.60 1.06
C LEU A 257 -18.69 7.21 2.04
N SER A 258 -17.54 7.83 1.90
CA SER A 258 -16.34 7.53 2.68
C SER A 258 -16.53 7.89 4.16
N GLN A 259 -17.25 9.00 4.46
CA GLN A 259 -17.58 9.40 5.83
C GLN A 259 -18.42 8.37 6.58
N ASP A 260 -19.38 7.74 5.90
CA ASP A 260 -20.23 6.73 6.53
C ASP A 260 -19.47 5.45 6.90
N HIS A 261 -18.32 5.23 6.27
CA HIS A 261 -17.62 3.94 6.34
C HIS A 261 -16.22 4.00 6.94
N HIS A 262 -15.56 5.17 7.03
CA HIS A 262 -14.14 5.25 7.39
C HIS A 262 -13.84 4.68 8.77
N LEU A 263 -14.65 5.02 9.79
CA LEU A 263 -14.47 4.49 11.15
C LEU A 263 -14.66 2.97 11.21
N ILE A 264 -15.70 2.47 10.55
CA ILE A 264 -15.99 1.02 10.51
C ILE A 264 -14.86 0.27 9.80
N ALA A 265 -14.43 0.77 8.64
CA ALA A 265 -13.36 0.16 7.86
C ALA A 265 -12.05 0.10 8.65
N ARG A 266 -11.72 1.17 9.37
CA ARG A 266 -10.55 1.27 10.22
C ARG A 266 -10.62 0.34 11.41
N THR A 267 -11.71 0.40 12.18
CA THR A 267 -11.90 -0.46 13.36
C THR A 267 -11.81 -1.93 12.98
N ALA A 268 -12.45 -2.31 11.87
CA ALA A 268 -12.39 -3.69 11.38
C ALA A 268 -10.96 -4.09 10.98
N ALA A 269 -10.21 -3.21 10.29
CA ALA A 269 -8.83 -3.47 9.90
C ALA A 269 -7.92 -3.65 11.13
N LEU A 270 -8.03 -2.79 12.12
CA LEU A 270 -7.29 -2.89 13.37
C LEU A 270 -7.62 -4.19 14.11
N HIS A 271 -8.91 -4.48 14.27
CA HIS A 271 -9.36 -5.69 14.96
C HIS A 271 -8.81 -6.97 14.30
N LEU A 272 -8.84 -7.03 12.98
CA LEU A 272 -8.30 -8.16 12.22
C LEU A 272 -6.77 -8.25 12.29
N SER A 273 -6.07 -7.13 12.50
CA SER A 273 -4.60 -7.08 12.58
C SER A 273 -4.07 -7.48 13.97
N ILE A 274 -4.84 -7.33 15.05
CA ILE A 274 -4.40 -7.57 16.42
C ILE A 274 -3.75 -8.96 16.62
N PRO A 275 -4.36 -10.08 16.19
CA PRO A 275 -3.76 -11.39 16.40
C PRO A 275 -2.38 -11.53 15.76
N THR A 276 -2.20 -10.90 14.59
CA THR A 276 -0.92 -10.91 13.87
C THR A 276 0.10 -10.01 14.57
N LEU A 277 -0.29 -8.80 14.95
CA LEU A 277 0.58 -7.84 15.62
C LEU A 277 1.05 -8.35 17.00
N THR A 278 0.17 -9.01 17.75
CA THR A 278 0.51 -9.65 19.04
C THR A 278 1.54 -10.77 18.85
N ARG A 279 1.52 -11.48 17.73
CA ARG A 279 2.50 -12.53 17.41
C ARG A 279 3.86 -11.96 16.99
N ILE A 280 3.87 -10.79 16.34
CA ILE A 280 5.08 -10.13 15.83
C ILE A 280 5.80 -9.37 16.95
N SER A 281 5.06 -8.77 17.87
CA SER A 281 5.61 -7.92 18.92
C SER A 281 4.98 -8.26 20.27
N GLU A 282 5.81 -8.75 21.20
CA GLU A 282 5.41 -9.04 22.57
C GLU A 282 5.00 -7.78 23.35
N SER A 283 5.52 -6.61 22.95
CA SER A 283 5.17 -5.32 23.54
C SER A 283 3.86 -4.73 23.00
N PHE A 284 3.28 -5.32 21.95
CA PHE A 284 2.04 -4.82 21.38
C PHE A 284 0.85 -5.09 22.31
N ARG A 285 0.18 -4.02 22.71
CA ARG A 285 -1.02 -4.06 23.57
C ARG A 285 -2.25 -3.69 22.72
N GLY A 286 -2.91 -4.71 22.17
CA GLY A 286 -4.08 -4.54 21.30
C GLY A 286 -5.21 -3.72 21.95
N ASP A 287 -5.42 -3.88 23.25
CA ASP A 287 -6.47 -3.15 23.98
C ASP A 287 -6.23 -1.64 24.00
N GLN A 288 -5.00 -1.20 24.16
CA GLN A 288 -4.64 0.22 24.16
C GLN A 288 -4.84 0.85 22.77
N TRP A 289 -4.63 0.09 21.71
CA TRP A 289 -4.84 0.55 20.35
C TRP A 289 -6.31 0.63 19.95
N LEU A 290 -7.16 -0.19 20.54
CA LEU A 290 -8.60 -0.19 20.25
C LEU A 290 -9.40 0.76 21.13
N ALA A 291 -8.89 1.14 22.29
CA ALA A 291 -9.63 1.96 23.25
C ALA A 291 -10.14 3.29 22.66
N PRO A 292 -9.33 4.10 21.94
CA PRO A 292 -9.79 5.35 21.33
C PRO A 292 -10.90 5.14 20.31
N TRP A 293 -10.86 4.02 19.58
CA TRP A 293 -11.84 3.70 18.55
C TRP A 293 -13.16 3.21 19.08
N ARG A 294 -13.13 2.43 20.15
CA ARG A 294 -14.35 2.05 20.86
C ARG A 294 -15.08 3.28 21.36
N GLN A 295 -14.34 4.22 21.94
CA GLN A 295 -14.90 5.47 22.45
C GLN A 295 -15.54 6.32 21.36
N LEU A 296 -14.88 6.46 20.18
CA LEU A 296 -15.43 7.16 19.01
C LEU A 296 -16.65 6.43 18.43
N TYR A 297 -16.64 5.12 18.37
CA TYR A 297 -17.77 4.33 17.88
C TYR A 297 -18.98 4.46 18.81
N ASP A 298 -18.76 4.42 20.13
CA ASP A 298 -19.83 4.55 21.11
C ASP A 298 -20.42 5.98 21.15
N SER A 299 -19.61 7.00 20.92
CA SER A 299 -20.05 8.40 20.84
C SER A 299 -20.78 8.76 19.52
N SER A 300 -20.66 7.93 18.49
CA SER A 300 -21.31 8.12 17.18
C SER A 300 -22.68 7.43 17.05
N ARG A 301 -23.10 6.72 18.09
CA ARG A 301 -24.45 6.12 18.23
C ARG A 301 -25.39 7.02 18.97
#